data_7c537f2c373f40e7061ce2be8bb8bd70
#
_entry.id   7c537f2c373f40e7061ce2be8bb8bd70
#
_cell.length_a   1.000
_cell.length_b   1.000
_cell.length_c   1.000
_cell.angle_alpha   90.00
_cell.angle_beta   90.00
_cell.angle_gamma   90.00
#
_symmetry.space_group_name_H-M   'P 1'
#
loop_
_entity.id
_entity.type
_entity.pdbx_description
1 polymer ?
#
loop_
_entity_poly.entity_id
_entity_poly.type
_entity_poly.pdbx_seq_one_letter_code
_entity_poly.pdbx_strand_id
1 'polypeptide(L)'
;MISTKYFLKGFSAIKGVGSPAIALGASFIAIGALLKNLGFTIQQSIFSTFLTYALPGSLVMAESMLIGASLINIFLAVWLVNARLYPMTVALMPLLMHQNQPRWKYYLSCHFIAVSSWLIMKDNYENIEKENRIDFWIGIGVATWSVAIFSTIIGYVASDFFNKDILIGLAIINPIYFICMMVGAMKTFQISLSVILGATLGPIFYFLSAEWCILFGGFTAGTIAFLIGEKNDK
;
A
#
# COMPACT_ATOMS: atom_id res chain seq x y z
N MET A 1 19.99 10.38 15.89
CA MET A 1 20.67 10.22 14.60
C MET A 1 20.15 8.94 13.95
N ILE A 2 20.05 8.84 12.62
CA ILE A 2 19.63 7.60 11.95
C ILE A 2 20.83 6.66 11.93
N SER A 3 20.66 5.40 12.35
CA SER A 3 21.72 4.39 12.26
C SER A 3 21.89 3.95 10.81
N THR A 4 22.96 4.38 10.16
CA THR A 4 23.26 4.09 8.75
C THR A 4 23.27 2.58 8.46
N LYS A 5 23.74 1.77 9.41
CA LYS A 5 23.80 0.30 9.29
C LYS A 5 22.37 -0.30 9.11
N TYR A 6 21.44 0.07 9.98
CA TYR A 6 20.08 -0.46 9.95
C TYR A 6 19.25 0.14 8.82
N PHE A 7 19.47 1.40 8.48
CA PHE A 7 18.90 2.03 7.30
C PHE A 7 19.28 1.27 6.00
N LEU A 8 20.57 1.01 5.78
CA LEU A 8 21.04 0.25 4.62
C LEU A 8 20.52 -1.19 4.62
N LYS A 9 20.42 -1.84 5.80
CA LYS A 9 19.82 -3.16 5.93
C LYS A 9 18.34 -3.13 5.49
N GLY A 10 17.58 -2.13 5.92
CA GLY A 10 16.19 -1.92 5.50
C GLY A 10 16.08 -1.63 4.01
N PHE A 11 16.94 -0.76 3.49
CA PHE A 11 17.00 -0.44 2.06
C PHE A 11 17.30 -1.67 1.20
N SER A 12 18.13 -2.58 1.67
CA SER A 12 18.46 -3.83 0.95
C SER A 12 17.41 -4.92 1.11
N ALA A 13 16.52 -4.84 2.11
CA ALA A 13 15.49 -5.84 2.37
C ALA A 13 14.47 -6.00 1.22
N ILE A 14 14.38 -5.01 0.32
CA ILE A 14 13.51 -5.07 -0.87
C ILE A 14 14.04 -5.97 -1.99
N LYS A 15 15.28 -6.50 -1.91
CA LYS A 15 15.97 -7.20 -3.01
C LYS A 15 15.61 -8.69 -3.14
N GLY A 16 14.66 -9.22 -2.36
CA GLY A 16 14.29 -10.64 -2.43
C GLY A 16 13.51 -11.00 -3.70
N VAL A 17 13.70 -12.22 -4.21
CA VAL A 17 12.82 -12.80 -5.25
C VAL A 17 11.42 -12.93 -4.67
N GLY A 18 10.39 -12.48 -5.40
CA GLY A 18 9.02 -12.39 -4.87
C GLY A 18 8.79 -11.18 -3.96
N SER A 19 9.71 -10.22 -3.95
CA SER A 19 9.56 -9.00 -3.16
C SER A 19 8.30 -8.21 -3.54
N PRO A 20 7.53 -7.71 -2.55
CA PRO A 20 6.43 -6.78 -2.79
C PRO A 20 6.81 -5.55 -3.62
N ALA A 21 8.10 -5.17 -3.63
CA ALA A 21 8.61 -4.04 -4.40
C ALA A 21 8.51 -4.25 -5.91
N ILE A 22 8.59 -5.49 -6.42
CA ILE A 22 8.44 -5.79 -7.85
C ILE A 22 7.00 -5.55 -8.29
N ALA A 23 6.03 -6.07 -7.54
CA ALA A 23 4.61 -5.85 -7.82
C ALA A 23 4.24 -4.36 -7.72
N LEU A 24 4.77 -3.66 -6.72
CA LEU A 24 4.64 -2.22 -6.57
C LEU A 24 5.18 -1.49 -7.79
N GLY A 25 6.40 -1.82 -8.22
CA GLY A 25 7.04 -1.21 -9.38
C GLY A 25 6.23 -1.38 -10.66
N ALA A 26 5.77 -2.59 -10.96
CA ALA A 26 4.92 -2.89 -12.12
C ALA A 26 3.66 -2.03 -12.15
N SER A 27 2.99 -1.90 -11.01
CA SER A 27 1.77 -1.08 -10.90
C SER A 27 2.06 0.42 -11.05
N PHE A 28 3.19 0.92 -10.54
CA PHE A 28 3.54 2.33 -10.73
C PHE A 28 4.01 2.64 -12.16
N ILE A 29 4.51 1.66 -12.92
CA ILE A 29 4.70 1.79 -14.38
C ILE A 29 3.35 2.03 -15.05
N ALA A 30 2.32 1.23 -14.73
CA ALA A 30 0.99 1.43 -15.29
C ALA A 30 0.39 2.80 -14.90
N ILE A 31 0.58 3.26 -13.66
CA ILE A 31 0.15 4.59 -13.22
C ILE A 31 0.88 5.70 -13.97
N GLY A 32 2.19 5.60 -14.16
CA GLY A 32 2.95 6.60 -14.91
C GLY A 32 2.43 6.78 -16.34
N ALA A 33 2.12 5.68 -17.02
CA ALA A 33 1.51 5.71 -18.35
C ALA A 33 0.08 6.28 -18.32
N LEU A 34 -0.72 5.92 -17.31
CA LEU A 34 -2.07 6.46 -17.14
C LEU A 34 -2.05 7.98 -16.95
N LEU A 35 -1.19 8.50 -16.06
CA LEU A 35 -1.09 9.93 -15.80
C LEU A 35 -0.69 10.72 -17.06
N LYS A 36 0.20 10.17 -17.90
CA LYS A 36 0.52 10.78 -19.20
C LYS A 36 -0.71 10.84 -20.12
N ASN A 37 -1.47 9.75 -20.21
CA ASN A 37 -2.68 9.69 -21.03
C ASN A 37 -3.77 10.67 -20.55
N LEU A 38 -3.74 11.04 -19.25
CA LEU A 38 -4.58 12.08 -18.66
C LEU A 38 -4.08 13.51 -18.91
N GLY A 39 -2.97 13.69 -19.64
CA GLY A 39 -2.40 14.99 -19.92
C GLY A 39 -1.51 15.57 -18.81
N PHE A 40 -1.15 14.79 -17.80
CA PHE A 40 -0.18 15.24 -16.80
C PHE A 40 1.19 15.43 -17.43
N THR A 41 1.90 16.46 -16.99
CA THR A 41 3.34 16.58 -17.28
C THR A 41 4.12 15.57 -16.44
N ILE A 42 5.35 15.27 -16.87
CA ILE A 42 6.23 14.35 -16.11
C ILE A 42 6.47 14.86 -14.68
N GLN A 43 6.61 16.16 -14.48
CA GLN A 43 6.80 16.77 -13.17
C GLN A 43 5.56 16.58 -12.28
N GLN A 44 4.37 16.79 -12.82
CA GLN A 44 3.11 16.55 -12.11
C GLN A 44 2.94 15.08 -11.74
N SER A 45 3.32 14.16 -12.62
CA SER A 45 3.26 12.71 -12.36
C SER A 45 4.21 12.28 -11.26
N ILE A 46 5.46 12.79 -11.28
CA ILE A 46 6.45 12.55 -10.22
C ILE A 46 5.94 13.12 -8.90
N PHE A 47 5.47 14.37 -8.91
CA PHE A 47 5.00 15.05 -7.69
C PHE A 47 3.76 14.37 -7.11
N SER A 48 2.86 13.89 -7.95
CA SER A 48 1.70 13.10 -7.53
C SER A 48 2.14 11.81 -6.82
N THR A 49 3.06 11.04 -7.41
CA THR A 49 3.58 9.80 -6.80
C THR A 49 4.37 10.10 -5.51
N PHE A 50 5.13 11.19 -5.50
CA PHE A 50 5.87 11.64 -4.32
C PHE A 50 4.96 11.91 -3.13
N LEU A 51 3.81 12.56 -3.35
CA LEU A 51 2.86 12.93 -2.29
C LEU A 51 1.90 11.79 -1.94
N THR A 52 1.36 11.11 -2.95
CA THR A 52 0.23 10.19 -2.75
C THR A 52 0.67 8.75 -2.58
N TYR A 53 1.89 8.40 -2.53
CA TYR A 53 2.47 7.04 -2.37
C TYR A 53 1.45 5.92 -2.00
N ALA A 54 0.32 5.85 -2.70
CA ALA A 54 -0.75 4.88 -2.51
C ALA A 54 -1.45 4.59 -3.84
N LEU A 55 -1.25 3.39 -4.39
CA LEU A 55 -1.80 2.98 -5.69
C LEU A 55 -3.30 3.25 -5.85
N PRO A 56 -4.19 2.82 -4.93
CA PRO A 56 -5.62 3.07 -5.11
C PRO A 56 -5.99 4.55 -5.01
N GLY A 57 -5.31 5.31 -4.16
CA GLY A 57 -5.50 6.75 -4.10
C GLY A 57 -5.12 7.45 -5.40
N SER A 58 -4.02 7.02 -6.04
CA SER A 58 -3.60 7.56 -7.34
C SER A 58 -4.58 7.20 -8.46
N LEU A 59 -5.13 5.97 -8.45
CA LEU A 59 -6.14 5.55 -9.43
C LEU A 59 -7.45 6.35 -9.27
N VAL A 60 -7.97 6.44 -8.05
CA VAL A 60 -9.19 7.21 -7.75
C VAL A 60 -9.03 8.68 -8.09
N MET A 61 -7.86 9.25 -7.82
CA MET A 61 -7.54 10.62 -8.24
C MET A 61 -7.63 10.75 -9.77
N ALA A 62 -6.98 9.85 -10.49
CA ALA A 62 -6.94 9.86 -11.95
C ALA A 62 -8.35 9.69 -12.55
N GLU A 63 -9.12 8.73 -12.07
CA GLU A 63 -10.51 8.48 -12.52
C GLU A 63 -11.42 9.68 -12.22
N SER A 64 -11.32 10.25 -11.01
CA SER A 64 -12.11 11.42 -10.62
C SER A 64 -11.79 12.66 -11.48
N MET A 65 -10.53 12.81 -11.88
CA MET A 65 -10.14 13.90 -12.79
C MET A 65 -10.67 13.67 -14.21
N LEU A 66 -10.68 12.41 -14.70
CA LEU A 66 -11.24 12.06 -16.01
C LEU A 66 -12.72 12.46 -16.15
N ILE A 67 -13.51 12.25 -15.11
CA ILE A 67 -14.95 12.61 -15.09
C ILE A 67 -15.19 14.07 -14.75
N GLY A 68 -14.14 14.89 -14.58
CA GLY A 68 -14.26 16.31 -14.26
C GLY A 68 -14.80 16.61 -12.85
N ALA A 69 -14.54 15.72 -11.87
CA ALA A 69 -14.99 15.90 -10.50
C ALA A 69 -14.38 17.19 -9.87
N SER A 70 -15.10 17.81 -8.94
CA SER A 70 -14.58 18.97 -8.21
C SER A 70 -13.38 18.58 -7.33
N LEU A 71 -12.47 19.54 -7.06
CA LEU A 71 -11.30 19.31 -6.20
C LEU A 71 -11.67 18.76 -4.83
N ILE A 72 -12.78 19.19 -4.25
CA ILE A 72 -13.27 18.71 -2.96
C ILE A 72 -13.66 17.23 -3.06
N ASN A 73 -14.37 16.84 -4.11
CA ASN A 73 -14.77 15.46 -4.33
C ASN A 73 -13.56 14.56 -4.55
N ILE A 74 -12.57 15.01 -5.34
CA ILE A 74 -11.31 14.28 -5.53
C ILE A 74 -10.59 14.10 -4.20
N PHE A 75 -10.47 15.17 -3.40
CA PHE A 75 -9.83 15.10 -2.08
C PHE A 75 -10.53 14.10 -1.16
N LEU A 76 -11.87 14.18 -1.05
CA LEU A 76 -12.64 13.28 -0.20
C LEU A 76 -12.55 11.82 -0.66
N ALA A 77 -12.63 11.56 -1.96
CA ALA A 77 -12.53 10.22 -2.51
C ALA A 77 -11.13 9.60 -2.25
N VAL A 78 -10.06 10.35 -2.51
CA VAL A 78 -8.68 9.91 -2.25
C VAL A 78 -8.44 9.69 -0.76
N TRP A 79 -8.92 10.60 0.10
CA TRP A 79 -8.80 10.48 1.55
C TRP A 79 -9.52 9.24 2.07
N LEU A 80 -10.74 8.99 1.61
CA LEU A 80 -11.55 7.84 2.02
C LEU A 80 -10.90 6.51 1.64
N VAL A 81 -10.44 6.39 0.40
CA VAL A 81 -9.77 5.17 -0.09
C VAL A 81 -8.48 4.89 0.68
N ASN A 82 -7.76 5.95 1.06
CA ASN A 82 -6.52 5.83 1.84
C ASN A 82 -6.76 5.64 3.36
N ALA A 83 -7.99 5.85 3.87
CA ALA A 83 -8.32 5.64 5.27
C ALA A 83 -8.01 4.20 5.75
N ARG A 84 -7.99 3.22 4.84
CA ARG A 84 -7.54 1.84 5.10
C ARG A 84 -6.09 1.72 5.62
N LEU A 85 -5.25 2.72 5.38
CA LEU A 85 -3.88 2.73 5.89
C LEU A 85 -3.82 3.03 7.40
N TYR A 86 -4.89 3.60 7.96
CA TYR A 86 -4.97 3.92 9.39
C TYR A 86 -4.85 2.67 10.28
N PRO A 87 -5.64 1.59 10.10
CA PRO A 87 -5.47 0.36 10.87
C PRO A 87 -4.07 -0.24 10.75
N MET A 88 -3.46 -0.17 9.57
CA MET A 88 -2.09 -0.64 9.35
C MET A 88 -1.07 0.18 10.17
N THR A 89 -1.29 1.50 10.25
CA THR A 89 -0.48 2.39 11.08
C THR A 89 -0.60 2.04 12.55
N VAL A 90 -1.83 1.86 13.04
CA VAL A 90 -2.10 1.47 14.43
C VAL A 90 -1.46 0.13 14.79
N ALA A 91 -1.48 -0.84 13.88
CA ALA A 91 -0.85 -2.14 14.10
C ALA A 91 0.68 -2.10 14.05
N LEU A 92 1.26 -1.21 13.23
CA LEU A 92 2.72 -1.13 13.03
C LEU A 92 3.42 -0.28 14.10
N MET A 93 2.84 0.84 14.51
CA MET A 93 3.48 1.79 15.41
C MET A 93 3.98 1.17 16.73
N PRO A 94 3.22 0.32 17.44
CA PRO A 94 3.72 -0.34 18.67
C PRO A 94 4.95 -1.21 18.45
N LEU A 95 5.12 -1.78 17.25
CA LEU A 95 6.28 -2.60 16.90
C LEU A 95 7.54 -1.76 16.68
N LEU A 96 7.36 -0.51 16.22
CA LEU A 96 8.45 0.42 15.90
C LEU A 96 8.82 1.32 17.08
N MET A 97 7.86 1.65 17.96
CA MET A 97 8.08 2.63 19.04
C MET A 97 9.08 2.14 20.06
N HIS A 98 10.05 3.02 20.39
CA HIS A 98 11.04 2.85 21.45
C HIS A 98 11.28 4.18 22.17
N GLN A 99 11.51 4.14 23.50
CA GLN A 99 11.62 5.33 24.35
C GLN A 99 12.78 6.25 23.96
N ASN A 100 13.88 5.68 23.47
CA ASN A 100 15.10 6.43 23.11
C ASN A 100 15.05 7.07 21.72
N GLN A 101 13.96 6.88 20.97
CA GLN A 101 13.82 7.43 19.62
C GLN A 101 12.95 8.70 19.61
N PRO A 102 13.32 9.74 18.87
CA PRO A 102 12.57 10.98 18.84
C PRO A 102 11.23 10.81 18.07
N ARG A 103 10.16 11.38 18.60
CA ARG A 103 8.79 11.23 18.08
C ARG A 103 8.64 11.68 16.63
N TRP A 104 9.38 12.70 16.19
CA TRP A 104 9.28 13.21 14.81
C TRP A 104 9.62 12.16 13.75
N LYS A 105 10.52 11.20 14.05
CA LYS A 105 10.82 10.09 13.12
C LYS A 105 9.59 9.26 12.80
N TYR A 106 8.74 8.99 13.79
CA TYR A 106 7.51 8.22 13.61
C TYR A 106 6.52 8.98 12.74
N TYR A 107 6.29 10.26 13.00
CA TYR A 107 5.38 11.08 12.20
C TYR A 107 5.81 11.16 10.73
N LEU A 108 7.08 11.47 10.46
CA LEU A 108 7.58 11.53 9.09
C LEU A 108 7.57 10.15 8.41
N SER A 109 7.83 9.08 9.15
CA SER A 109 7.88 7.73 8.60
C SER A 109 6.48 7.16 8.29
N CYS A 110 5.40 7.76 8.79
CA CYS A 110 4.03 7.38 8.40
C CYS A 110 3.79 7.54 6.89
N HIS A 111 4.49 8.47 6.24
CA HIS A 111 4.41 8.62 4.79
C HIS A 111 4.79 7.35 4.02
N PHE A 112 5.66 6.52 4.58
CA PHE A 112 6.12 5.28 3.96
C PHE A 112 5.19 4.09 4.18
N ILE A 113 4.03 4.28 4.80
CA ILE A 113 3.07 3.20 5.03
C ILE A 113 2.37 2.85 3.73
N ALA A 114 2.73 1.70 3.22
CA ALA A 114 2.08 1.01 2.13
C ALA A 114 2.04 -0.48 2.47
N VAL A 115 1.16 -1.23 1.81
CA VAL A 115 1.06 -2.68 2.08
C VAL A 115 2.39 -3.37 1.85
N SER A 116 3.13 -2.99 0.80
CA SER A 116 4.44 -3.56 0.46
C SER A 116 5.48 -3.32 1.55
N SER A 117 5.63 -2.08 2.01
CA SER A 117 6.59 -1.73 3.06
C SER A 117 6.22 -2.35 4.40
N TRP A 118 4.91 -2.38 4.72
CA TRP A 118 4.39 -3.00 5.94
C TRP A 118 4.70 -4.49 5.99
N LEU A 119 4.53 -5.22 4.88
CA LEU A 119 4.82 -6.65 4.78
C LEU A 119 6.32 -6.93 5.00
N ILE A 120 7.20 -6.20 4.31
CA ILE A 120 8.64 -6.35 4.47
C ILE A 120 9.04 -6.10 5.93
N MET A 121 8.46 -5.11 6.59
CA MET A 121 8.72 -4.86 8.01
C MET A 121 8.23 -6.00 8.89
N LYS A 122 7.02 -6.51 8.65
CA LYS A 122 6.42 -7.60 9.43
C LYS A 122 7.23 -8.90 9.33
N ASP A 123 7.82 -9.18 8.17
CA ASP A 123 8.64 -10.38 7.98
C ASP A 123 10.01 -10.28 8.65
N ASN A 124 10.48 -9.07 8.95
CA ASN A 124 11.83 -8.84 9.43
C ASN A 124 11.93 -8.30 10.86
N TYR A 125 10.83 -7.79 11.47
CA TYR A 125 10.90 -7.04 12.74
C TYR A 125 11.45 -7.86 13.92
N GLU A 126 11.25 -9.16 13.95
CA GLU A 126 11.75 -10.05 15.00
C GLU A 126 13.28 -10.16 14.97
N ASN A 127 13.89 -10.04 13.78
CA ASN A 127 15.33 -10.13 13.57
C ASN A 127 16.04 -8.78 13.79
N ILE A 128 15.30 -7.74 14.21
CA ILE A 128 15.81 -6.38 14.43
C ILE A 128 15.54 -5.97 15.86
N GLU A 129 16.59 -5.53 16.55
CA GLU A 129 16.48 -4.95 17.90
C GLU A 129 15.48 -3.79 17.90
N LYS A 130 14.63 -3.73 18.92
CA LYS A 130 13.50 -2.78 18.99
C LYS A 130 13.94 -1.32 18.84
N GLU A 131 15.10 -0.96 19.35
CA GLU A 131 15.70 0.38 19.24
C GLU A 131 16.01 0.77 17.79
N ASN A 132 16.39 -0.20 16.94
CA ASN A 132 16.84 0.03 15.57
C ASN A 132 15.73 -0.18 14.51
N ARG A 133 14.52 -0.60 14.92
CA ARG A 133 13.41 -0.90 14.02
C ARG A 133 12.95 0.30 13.22
N ILE A 134 12.94 1.49 13.83
CA ILE A 134 12.53 2.71 13.13
C ILE A 134 13.49 3.08 11.99
N ASP A 135 14.80 2.92 12.21
CA ASP A 135 15.81 3.23 11.20
C ASP A 135 15.76 2.20 10.05
N PHE A 136 15.52 0.93 10.37
CA PHE A 136 15.28 -0.13 9.39
C PHE A 136 13.99 0.14 8.59
N TRP A 137 12.90 0.54 9.25
CA TRP A 137 11.64 0.93 8.62
C TRP A 137 11.81 2.10 7.65
N ILE A 138 12.51 3.15 8.04
CA ILE A 138 12.81 4.28 7.16
C ILE A 138 13.60 3.81 5.93
N GLY A 139 14.52 2.88 6.10
CA GLY A 139 15.28 2.28 4.99
C GLY A 139 14.37 1.55 3.99
N ILE A 140 13.44 0.70 4.47
CA ILE A 140 12.42 0.05 3.62
C ILE A 140 11.59 1.10 2.90
N GLY A 141 11.09 2.08 3.65
CA GLY A 141 10.21 3.11 3.14
C GLY A 141 10.83 3.91 2.01
N VAL A 142 12.05 4.42 2.22
CA VAL A 142 12.79 5.16 1.18
C VAL A 142 13.06 4.29 -0.04
N ALA A 143 13.40 3.01 0.15
CA ALA A 143 13.67 2.11 -0.96
C ALA A 143 12.41 1.84 -1.80
N THR A 144 11.28 1.48 -1.17
CA THR A 144 10.02 1.20 -1.88
C THR A 144 9.43 2.46 -2.53
N TRP A 145 9.55 3.60 -1.85
CA TRP A 145 9.14 4.89 -2.38
C TRP A 145 9.98 5.31 -3.61
N SER A 146 11.29 5.09 -3.56
CA SER A 146 12.16 5.32 -4.71
C SER A 146 11.77 4.43 -5.89
N VAL A 147 11.49 3.14 -5.65
CA VAL A 147 10.97 2.22 -6.68
C VAL A 147 9.69 2.77 -7.31
N ALA A 148 8.75 3.27 -6.52
CA ALA A 148 7.50 3.85 -7.03
C ALA A 148 7.76 5.06 -7.95
N ILE A 149 8.61 5.99 -7.54
CA ILE A 149 8.94 7.19 -8.32
C ILE A 149 9.64 6.82 -9.65
N PHE A 150 10.69 5.98 -9.58
CA PHE A 150 11.38 5.56 -10.79
C PHE A 150 10.47 4.77 -11.74
N SER A 151 9.61 3.91 -11.21
CA SER A 151 8.63 3.18 -12.00
C SER A 151 7.61 4.10 -12.66
N THR A 152 7.13 5.15 -11.97
CA THR A 152 6.27 6.17 -12.57
C THR A 152 6.95 6.89 -13.73
N ILE A 153 8.24 7.25 -13.58
CA ILE A 153 9.01 7.88 -14.65
C ILE A 153 9.14 6.95 -15.85
N ILE A 154 9.50 5.68 -15.61
CA ILE A 154 9.62 4.67 -16.66
C ILE A 154 8.29 4.51 -17.39
N GLY A 155 7.20 4.36 -16.65
CA GLY A 155 5.85 4.22 -17.22
C GLY A 155 5.42 5.44 -18.04
N TYR A 156 5.71 6.63 -17.54
CA TYR A 156 5.43 7.88 -18.26
C TYR A 156 6.19 7.99 -19.57
N VAL A 157 7.50 7.71 -19.57
CA VAL A 157 8.35 7.80 -20.76
C VAL A 157 8.04 6.68 -21.75
N ALA A 158 7.81 5.47 -21.24
CA ALA A 158 7.57 4.29 -22.07
C ALA A 158 6.09 4.13 -22.50
N SER A 159 5.20 5.02 -22.10
CA SER A 159 3.76 4.89 -22.39
C SER A 159 3.43 4.81 -23.88
N ASP A 160 4.22 5.46 -24.74
CA ASP A 160 4.00 5.45 -26.18
C ASP A 160 4.36 4.09 -26.82
N PHE A 161 5.18 3.29 -26.14
CA PHE A 161 5.58 1.96 -26.56
C PHE A 161 4.69 0.85 -26.00
N PHE A 162 3.88 1.15 -24.97
CA PHE A 162 3.00 0.18 -24.36
C PHE A 162 1.62 0.21 -24.99
N ASN A 163 1.19 -0.93 -25.49
CA ASN A 163 -0.21 -1.09 -25.85
C ASN A 163 -1.07 -1.22 -24.57
N LYS A 164 -2.39 -1.04 -24.74
CA LYS A 164 -3.36 -1.06 -23.63
C LYS A 164 -3.30 -2.38 -22.85
N ASP A 165 -3.07 -3.50 -23.52
CA ASP A 165 -3.08 -4.83 -22.88
C ASP A 165 -1.87 -5.01 -21.94
N ILE A 166 -0.69 -4.48 -22.33
CA ILE A 166 0.49 -4.48 -21.47
C ILE A 166 0.25 -3.64 -20.22
N LEU A 167 -0.35 -2.47 -20.34
CA LEU A 167 -0.66 -1.61 -19.20
C LEU A 167 -1.66 -2.23 -18.23
N ILE A 168 -2.69 -2.89 -18.76
CA ILE A 168 -3.65 -3.66 -17.94
C ILE A 168 -2.92 -4.81 -17.23
N GLY A 169 -2.09 -5.56 -17.95
CA GLY A 169 -1.29 -6.63 -17.36
C GLY A 169 -0.41 -6.17 -16.20
N LEU A 170 0.30 -5.05 -16.37
CA LEU A 170 1.13 -4.46 -15.31
C LEU A 170 0.29 -4.02 -14.09
N ALA A 171 -0.88 -3.43 -14.32
CA ALA A 171 -1.77 -3.01 -13.24
C ALA A 171 -2.32 -4.20 -12.43
N ILE A 172 -2.59 -5.34 -13.07
CA ILE A 172 -3.15 -6.54 -12.42
C ILE A 172 -2.11 -7.32 -11.62
N ILE A 173 -0.81 -7.18 -11.89
CA ILE A 173 0.25 -7.89 -11.14
C ILE A 173 0.14 -7.66 -9.62
N ASN A 174 -0.13 -6.44 -9.21
CA ASN A 174 -0.20 -6.09 -7.78
C ASN A 174 -1.41 -6.72 -7.05
N PRO A 175 -2.65 -6.64 -7.56
CA PRO A 175 -3.78 -7.39 -7.00
C PRO A 175 -3.51 -8.89 -6.91
N ILE A 176 -2.97 -9.52 -7.95
CA ILE A 176 -2.64 -10.95 -7.95
C ILE A 176 -1.61 -11.25 -6.85
N TYR A 177 -0.55 -10.45 -6.75
CA TYR A 177 0.44 -10.60 -5.70
C TYR A 177 -0.19 -10.57 -4.30
N PHE A 178 -1.10 -9.62 -4.02
CA PHE A 178 -1.76 -9.52 -2.73
C PHE A 178 -2.74 -10.68 -2.47
N ILE A 179 -3.44 -11.18 -3.49
CA ILE A 179 -4.28 -12.38 -3.35
C ILE A 179 -3.42 -13.58 -2.96
N CYS A 180 -2.29 -13.81 -3.63
CA CYS A 180 -1.37 -14.89 -3.31
C CYS A 180 -0.84 -14.77 -1.86
N MET A 181 -0.48 -13.55 -1.44
CA MET A 181 -0.06 -13.30 -0.07
C MET A 181 -1.15 -13.54 0.96
N MET A 182 -2.39 -13.09 0.69
CA MET A 182 -3.52 -13.33 1.57
C MET A 182 -3.77 -14.82 1.75
N VAL A 183 -3.74 -15.59 0.67
CA VAL A 183 -3.88 -17.07 0.72
C VAL A 183 -2.75 -17.68 1.56
N GLY A 184 -1.50 -17.24 1.38
CA GLY A 184 -0.35 -17.67 2.17
C GLY A 184 -0.43 -17.31 3.66
N ALA A 185 -1.16 -16.26 4.01
CA ALA A 185 -1.38 -15.80 5.39
C ALA A 185 -2.52 -16.52 6.11
N MET A 186 -3.34 -17.34 5.43
CA MET A 186 -4.48 -18.09 5.98
C MET A 186 -4.02 -19.27 6.86
N LYS A 187 -3.26 -18.97 7.92
CA LYS A 187 -2.72 -19.99 8.85
C LYS A 187 -3.59 -20.23 10.08
N THR A 188 -4.45 -19.30 10.42
CA THR A 188 -5.37 -19.38 11.56
C THR A 188 -6.82 -19.28 11.08
N PHE A 189 -7.74 -19.88 11.85
CA PHE A 189 -9.18 -19.83 11.54
C PHE A 189 -9.69 -18.38 11.41
N GLN A 190 -9.26 -17.49 12.31
CA GLN A 190 -9.67 -16.09 12.32
C GLN A 190 -9.22 -15.35 11.04
N ILE A 191 -7.97 -15.54 10.61
CA ILE A 191 -7.44 -14.92 9.38
C ILE A 191 -8.19 -15.47 8.16
N SER A 192 -8.38 -16.79 8.08
CA SER A 192 -9.10 -17.42 6.98
C SER A 192 -10.54 -16.94 6.89
N LEU A 193 -11.22 -16.84 8.03
CA LEU A 193 -12.59 -16.34 8.11
C LEU A 193 -12.66 -14.85 7.67
N SER A 194 -11.72 -14.01 8.13
CA SER A 194 -11.65 -12.60 7.69
C SER A 194 -11.49 -12.46 6.18
N VAL A 195 -10.63 -13.27 5.58
CA VAL A 195 -10.38 -13.25 4.12
C VAL A 195 -11.63 -13.69 3.35
N ILE A 196 -12.26 -14.80 3.76
CA ILE A 196 -13.47 -15.31 3.11
C ILE A 196 -14.63 -14.33 3.24
N LEU A 197 -14.85 -13.79 4.44
CA LEU A 197 -15.89 -12.78 4.66
C LEU A 197 -15.61 -11.50 3.89
N GLY A 198 -14.37 -11.04 3.83
CA GLY A 198 -13.98 -9.88 3.02
C GLY A 198 -14.22 -10.08 1.53
N ALA A 199 -13.88 -11.26 1.01
CA ALA A 199 -14.09 -11.62 -0.39
C ALA A 199 -15.60 -11.73 -0.76
N THR A 200 -16.46 -12.07 0.18
CA THR A 200 -17.92 -12.17 -0.06
C THR A 200 -18.65 -10.85 0.22
N LEU A 201 -18.36 -10.21 1.36
CA LEU A 201 -19.02 -8.96 1.75
C LEU A 201 -18.55 -7.75 0.90
N GLY A 202 -17.30 -7.74 0.45
CA GLY A 202 -16.80 -6.67 -0.40
C GLY A 202 -17.64 -6.43 -1.64
N PRO A 203 -17.86 -7.44 -2.51
CA PRO A 203 -18.76 -7.34 -3.65
C PRO A 203 -20.21 -7.00 -3.29
N ILE A 204 -20.73 -7.52 -2.18
CA ILE A 204 -22.11 -7.21 -1.72
C ILE A 204 -22.22 -5.72 -1.39
N PHE A 205 -21.28 -5.17 -0.63
CA PHE A 205 -21.25 -3.74 -0.31
C PHE A 205 -20.99 -2.88 -1.55
N TYR A 206 -20.25 -3.39 -2.55
CA TYR A 206 -20.05 -2.68 -3.81
C TYR A 206 -21.36 -2.42 -4.57
N PHE A 207 -22.29 -3.37 -4.56
CA PHE A 207 -23.63 -3.18 -5.12
C PHE A 207 -24.47 -2.15 -4.36
N LEU A 208 -24.21 -1.96 -3.07
CA LEU A 208 -24.90 -0.95 -2.25
C LEU A 208 -24.28 0.43 -2.41
N SER A 209 -22.95 0.52 -2.39
CA SER A 209 -22.20 1.75 -2.60
C SER A 209 -20.75 1.43 -2.96
N ALA A 210 -20.35 1.76 -4.19
CA ALA A 210 -18.98 1.53 -4.67
C ALA A 210 -17.93 2.30 -3.87
N GLU A 211 -18.27 3.48 -3.36
CA GLU A 211 -17.34 4.35 -2.61
C GLU A 211 -17.01 3.81 -1.21
N TRP A 212 -17.99 3.18 -0.56
CA TRP A 212 -17.89 2.73 0.83
C TRP A 212 -17.63 1.24 1.00
N CYS A 213 -17.64 0.46 -0.09
CA CYS A 213 -17.58 -1.00 -0.06
C CYS A 213 -16.33 -1.54 0.64
N ILE A 214 -15.17 -0.91 0.42
CA ILE A 214 -13.88 -1.34 1.03
C ILE A 214 -13.92 -1.11 2.54
N LEU A 215 -14.44 0.03 2.98
CA LEU A 215 -14.46 0.39 4.39
C LEU A 215 -15.49 -0.46 5.16
N PHE A 216 -16.73 -0.53 4.69
CA PHE A 216 -17.77 -1.32 5.35
C PHE A 216 -17.53 -2.82 5.19
N GLY A 217 -17.10 -3.29 4.02
CA GLY A 217 -16.77 -4.70 3.79
C GLY A 217 -15.64 -5.17 4.68
N GLY A 218 -14.55 -4.39 4.77
CA GLY A 218 -13.41 -4.71 5.62
C GLY A 218 -13.74 -4.66 7.11
N PHE A 219 -14.46 -3.61 7.55
CA PHE A 219 -14.81 -3.44 8.97
C PHE A 219 -15.78 -4.53 9.45
N THR A 220 -16.82 -4.82 8.68
CA THR A 220 -17.80 -5.86 9.03
C THR A 220 -17.17 -7.25 9.00
N ALA A 221 -16.41 -7.59 7.95
CA ALA A 221 -15.72 -8.87 7.84
C ALA A 221 -14.72 -9.07 9.00
N GLY A 222 -13.92 -8.06 9.31
CA GLY A 222 -12.95 -8.10 10.41
C GLY A 222 -13.61 -8.25 11.77
N THR A 223 -14.69 -7.49 12.03
CA THR A 223 -15.42 -7.56 13.30
C THR A 223 -16.08 -8.91 13.49
N ILE A 224 -16.75 -9.45 12.47
CA ILE A 224 -17.39 -10.77 12.53
C ILE A 224 -16.34 -11.86 12.76
N ALA A 225 -15.23 -11.83 12.04
CA ALA A 225 -14.15 -12.81 12.21
C ALA A 225 -13.51 -12.75 13.59
N PHE A 226 -13.35 -11.56 14.16
CA PHE A 226 -12.83 -11.37 15.51
C PHE A 226 -13.79 -11.97 16.56
N LEU A 227 -15.08 -11.62 16.52
CA LEU A 227 -16.08 -12.09 17.48
C LEU A 227 -16.28 -13.62 17.44
N ILE A 228 -16.23 -14.22 16.23
CA ILE A 228 -16.35 -15.67 16.08
C ILE A 228 -15.05 -16.35 16.53
N GLY A 229 -13.89 -15.76 16.22
CA GLY A 229 -12.60 -16.31 16.57
C GLY A 229 -12.35 -16.33 18.07
N GLU A 230 -12.70 -15.27 18.79
CA GLU A 230 -12.58 -15.21 20.26
C GLU A 230 -13.40 -16.32 20.96
N LYS A 231 -14.49 -16.77 20.31
CA LYS A 231 -15.37 -17.82 20.85
C LYS A 231 -14.79 -19.22 20.66
N ASN A 232 -13.88 -19.42 19.68
CA ASN A 232 -13.27 -20.71 19.40
C ASN A 232 -11.92 -20.93 20.10
N ASP A 233 -11.31 -19.87 20.64
CA ASP A 233 -10.05 -19.93 21.40
C ASP A 233 -10.28 -20.08 22.92
N LYS A 234 -11.57 -20.15 23.37
CA LYS A 234 -12.00 -20.50 24.74
C LYS A 234 -12.51 -21.93 24.80
#